data_13e71ec529eb3da8f9b35381a65aa647
#
_entry.id   13e71ec529eb3da8f9b35381a65aa647
#
_cell.length_a   1.000
_cell.length_b   1.000
_cell.length_c   1.000
_cell.angle_alpha   90.00
_cell.angle_beta   90.00
_cell.angle_gamma   90.00
#
_symmetry.space_group_name_H-M   'P 1'
#
loop_
_entity.id
_entity.type
_entity.pdbx_description
1 polymer ?
#
loop_
_entity_poly.entity_id
_entity_poly.type
_entity_poly.pdbx_seq_one_letter_code
_entity_poly.pdbx_strand_id
1 'polypeptide(L)'
;VESIVEYVNGIIWSNALIFMCLGAGLWFSLRTRFMQIRGFAEMCRLTVRGEKSEAGVSSFQALAMSMAGRMGIGNIAGVATAIAYGGPGAIFWMWVMGFLGASTSYVESTLAQIYKTKDAEGRYRGGPAYYIEKAMGLKWYAAVFAVATVIAAGFLLPGVQANAIADSAVNVLCTGADACASVGGAASMKLWIGLSVAVLLGIIIFGGVKRIASFAEVIVPFMALGFILMAIVVMMLNASKVPTMFADIFSSAFGAHAAFGGIIGQAIAWGVKRGIYANEAGQGTGPHAAAAAEVSHPAKQGYVQAFAIYFDTMLVCTSTAFLVLSTGMYNVFREVTEGGVTKLEAIITGVPGVQPSEGALFTQAAVESVLPGWGAGFVALALFFFAFTTIMAYYYMAETNLTYLAGSNRTHPAAMLVLRLGIMGMVVFGAYHNAKMAWALGDIGVGLMAWLNVIAILILQKPAMLALRDYERQKKLGLDPVFDPDALGIKNADFWRGNK
;
A
#
# COMPACT_ATOMS: atom_id res chain seq x y z
N VAL A 1 -24.09 -12.53 -3.63
CA VAL A 1 -23.14 -11.39 -3.71
C VAL A 1 -21.71 -11.90 -3.63
N GLU A 2 -21.36 -12.75 -2.65
CA GLU A 2 -20.00 -13.28 -2.47
C GLU A 2 -19.44 -13.96 -3.71
N SER A 3 -20.22 -14.85 -4.35
CA SER A 3 -19.80 -15.57 -5.57
C SER A 3 -19.49 -14.62 -6.74
N ILE A 4 -20.21 -13.50 -6.87
CA ILE A 4 -19.95 -12.50 -7.91
C ILE A 4 -18.64 -11.76 -7.59
N VAL A 5 -18.42 -11.38 -6.35
CA VAL A 5 -17.21 -10.69 -5.89
C VAL A 5 -15.98 -11.59 -6.09
N GLU A 6 -16.07 -12.87 -5.73
CA GLU A 6 -15.00 -13.85 -5.95
C GLU A 6 -14.68 -14.05 -7.44
N TYR A 7 -15.71 -14.16 -8.29
CA TYR A 7 -15.55 -14.30 -9.73
C TYR A 7 -14.86 -13.07 -10.33
N VAL A 8 -15.31 -11.86 -10.00
CA VAL A 8 -14.69 -10.60 -10.46
C VAL A 8 -13.24 -10.48 -9.97
N ASN A 9 -13.00 -10.83 -8.69
CA ASN A 9 -11.65 -10.83 -8.12
C ASN A 9 -10.72 -11.79 -8.87
N GLY A 10 -11.19 -13.00 -9.22
CA GLY A 10 -10.43 -13.98 -10.00
C GLY A 10 -10.06 -13.50 -11.41
N ILE A 11 -10.95 -12.74 -12.07
CA ILE A 11 -10.65 -12.13 -13.39
C ILE A 11 -9.60 -11.04 -13.24
N ILE A 12 -9.77 -10.14 -12.29
CA ILE A 12 -8.90 -8.98 -12.09
C ILE A 12 -7.49 -9.44 -11.69
N TRP A 13 -7.38 -10.36 -10.72
CA TRP A 13 -6.11 -10.93 -10.27
C TRP A 13 -5.71 -12.20 -11.03
N SER A 14 -6.00 -12.23 -12.30
CA SER A 14 -5.50 -13.28 -13.18
C SER A 14 -3.98 -13.28 -13.27
N ASN A 15 -3.40 -14.40 -13.72
CA ASN A 15 -1.96 -14.51 -13.94
C ASN A 15 -1.42 -13.39 -14.85
N ALA A 16 -2.25 -12.85 -15.75
CA ALA A 16 -1.88 -11.75 -16.64
C ALA A 16 -1.50 -10.47 -15.86
N LEU A 17 -2.24 -10.10 -14.80
CA LEU A 17 -1.86 -8.96 -13.95
C LEU A 17 -0.56 -9.21 -13.21
N ILE A 18 -0.39 -10.41 -12.65
CA ILE A 18 0.82 -10.82 -11.93
C ILE A 18 2.05 -10.67 -12.82
N PHE A 19 2.00 -11.28 -14.02
CA PHE A 19 3.10 -11.20 -14.98
C PHE A 19 3.30 -9.78 -15.53
N MET A 20 2.24 -9.00 -15.71
CA MET A 20 2.34 -7.62 -16.15
C MET A 20 3.07 -6.77 -15.11
N CYS A 21 2.77 -6.91 -13.83
CA CYS A 21 3.43 -6.16 -12.76
C CYS A 21 4.91 -6.54 -12.59
N LEU A 22 5.22 -7.85 -12.61
CA LEU A 22 6.60 -8.34 -12.59
C LEU A 22 7.38 -7.87 -13.84
N GLY A 23 6.77 -8.01 -15.02
CA GLY A 23 7.36 -7.62 -16.29
C GLY A 23 7.61 -6.10 -16.38
N ALA A 24 6.64 -5.29 -15.93
CA ALA A 24 6.80 -3.83 -15.89
C ALA A 24 7.92 -3.42 -14.92
N GLY A 25 7.96 -4.01 -13.72
CA GLY A 25 9.01 -3.74 -12.75
C GLY A 25 10.40 -4.12 -13.26
N LEU A 26 10.52 -5.27 -13.92
CA LEU A 26 11.77 -5.69 -14.57
C LEU A 26 12.15 -4.74 -15.72
N TRP A 27 11.19 -4.40 -16.57
CA TRP A 27 11.38 -3.46 -17.67
C TRP A 27 11.88 -2.10 -17.18
N PHE A 28 11.23 -1.52 -16.18
CA PHE A 28 11.67 -0.24 -15.63
C PHE A 28 13.02 -0.35 -14.92
N SER A 29 13.32 -1.46 -14.24
CA SER A 29 14.64 -1.71 -13.65
C SER A 29 15.74 -1.68 -14.71
N LEU A 30 15.52 -2.34 -15.84
CA LEU A 30 16.46 -2.35 -16.97
C LEU A 30 16.57 -0.95 -17.63
N ARG A 31 15.44 -0.29 -17.88
CA ARG A 31 15.41 1.05 -18.51
C ARG A 31 16.06 2.12 -17.67
N THR A 32 15.94 2.05 -16.35
CA THR A 32 16.60 2.94 -15.41
C THR A 32 18.03 2.50 -15.05
N ARG A 33 18.52 1.40 -15.62
CA ARG A 33 19.81 0.78 -15.32
C ARG A 33 19.93 0.45 -13.83
N PHE A 34 18.91 -0.19 -13.28
CA PHE A 34 18.83 -0.53 -11.87
C PHE A 34 19.08 0.67 -10.94
N MET A 35 18.35 1.79 -11.19
CA MET A 35 18.46 3.01 -10.37
C MET A 35 18.19 2.73 -8.89
N GLN A 36 17.38 1.73 -8.59
CA GLN A 36 17.05 1.29 -7.25
C GLN A 36 18.27 0.72 -6.47
N ILE A 37 19.34 0.29 -7.16
CA ILE A 37 20.60 -0.10 -6.54
C ILE A 37 21.55 1.09 -6.54
N ARG A 38 21.89 1.59 -7.74
CA ARG A 38 22.94 2.62 -7.90
C ARG A 38 22.52 4.00 -7.37
N GLY A 39 21.23 4.26 -7.25
CA GLY A 39 20.67 5.49 -6.69
C GLY A 39 20.28 5.39 -5.21
N PHE A 40 20.55 4.27 -4.53
CA PHE A 40 20.11 4.04 -3.16
C PHE A 40 20.61 5.10 -2.17
N ALA A 41 21.89 5.49 -2.27
CA ALA A 41 22.45 6.56 -1.44
C ALA A 41 21.73 7.90 -1.67
N GLU A 42 21.37 8.20 -2.93
CA GLU A 42 20.59 9.41 -3.27
C GLU A 42 19.15 9.35 -2.74
N MET A 43 18.51 8.18 -2.78
CA MET A 43 17.20 7.96 -2.15
C MET A 43 17.25 8.29 -0.66
N CYS A 44 18.22 7.73 0.08
CA CYS A 44 18.40 7.99 1.49
C CYS A 44 18.67 9.49 1.76
N ARG A 45 19.53 10.11 0.95
CA ARG A 45 19.86 11.53 1.09
C ARG A 45 18.66 12.44 0.92
N LEU A 46 17.83 12.20 -0.13
CA LEU A 46 16.65 13.00 -0.43
C LEU A 46 15.53 12.80 0.60
N THR A 47 15.45 11.62 1.20
CA THR A 47 14.50 11.32 2.26
C THR A 47 14.81 12.12 3.53
N VAL A 48 16.09 12.22 3.92
CA VAL A 48 16.51 12.90 5.14
C VAL A 48 16.64 14.43 4.94
N ARG A 49 17.06 14.86 3.75
CA ARG A 49 17.30 16.28 3.42
C ARG A 49 16.21 16.84 2.50
N GLY A 50 14.95 16.55 2.79
CA GLY A 50 13.83 17.01 2.00
C GLY A 50 13.68 18.53 1.96
N GLU A 51 13.23 19.06 0.82
CA GLU A 51 12.95 20.48 0.64
C GLU A 51 11.73 20.90 1.48
N LYS A 52 11.81 22.09 2.10
CA LYS A 52 10.67 22.74 2.76
C LYS A 52 9.75 23.31 1.68
N SER A 53 8.46 23.43 1.97
CA SER A 53 7.49 23.99 1.06
C SER A 53 6.78 25.19 1.69
N GLU A 54 6.53 26.21 0.88
CA GLU A 54 5.68 27.35 1.27
C GLU A 54 4.24 27.17 0.76
N ALA A 55 4.06 26.67 -0.44
CA ALA A 55 2.76 26.56 -1.10
C ALA A 55 2.13 25.16 -1.05
N GLY A 56 2.93 24.09 -1.12
CA GLY A 56 2.47 22.71 -1.12
C GLY A 56 2.65 21.99 0.22
N VAL A 57 3.07 20.73 0.15
CA VAL A 57 3.61 19.98 1.28
C VAL A 57 5.11 19.78 1.10
N SER A 58 5.85 19.65 2.20
CA SER A 58 7.28 19.37 2.13
C SER A 58 7.55 17.99 1.50
N SER A 59 8.77 17.77 1.02
CA SER A 59 9.16 16.45 0.49
C SER A 59 8.98 15.34 1.53
N PHE A 60 9.27 15.60 2.80
CA PHE A 60 9.07 14.65 3.89
C PHE A 60 7.58 14.43 4.21
N GLN A 61 6.75 15.47 4.21
CA GLN A 61 5.30 15.33 4.36
C GLN A 61 4.68 14.52 3.23
N ALA A 62 5.12 14.72 1.98
CA ALA A 62 4.67 13.92 0.86
C ALA A 62 5.11 12.45 0.97
N LEU A 63 6.33 12.20 1.48
CA LEU A 63 6.77 10.85 1.82
C LEU A 63 5.88 10.25 2.90
N ALA A 64 5.63 10.96 4.01
CA ALA A 64 4.81 10.47 5.11
C ALA A 64 3.37 10.19 4.67
N MET A 65 2.77 11.04 3.82
CA MET A 65 1.45 10.80 3.23
C MET A 65 1.43 9.55 2.33
N SER A 66 2.47 9.36 1.54
CA SER A 66 2.61 8.18 0.69
C SER A 66 2.83 6.91 1.52
N MET A 67 3.67 6.99 2.55
CA MET A 67 3.89 5.91 3.49
C MET A 67 2.62 5.58 4.30
N ALA A 68 1.83 6.59 4.67
CA ALA A 68 0.52 6.39 5.31
C ALA A 68 -0.41 5.52 4.46
N GLY A 69 -0.41 5.70 3.13
CA GLY A 69 -1.19 4.85 2.21
C GLY A 69 -0.67 3.41 2.16
N ARG A 70 0.64 3.25 2.03
CA ARG A 70 1.30 1.94 1.90
C ARG A 70 1.32 1.16 3.20
N MET A 71 1.68 1.80 4.30
CA MET A 71 1.81 1.15 5.60
C MET A 71 0.45 0.94 6.26
N GLY A 72 -0.33 0.04 5.71
CA GLY A 72 -1.66 -0.35 6.19
C GLY A 72 -1.71 -1.80 6.67
N ILE A 73 -2.92 -2.36 6.62
CA ILE A 73 -3.12 -3.77 6.97
C ILE A 73 -2.34 -4.72 6.06
N GLY A 74 -1.99 -4.29 4.84
CA GLY A 74 -1.18 -5.06 3.91
C GLY A 74 0.15 -5.53 4.50
N ASN A 75 0.77 -4.68 5.31
CA ASN A 75 2.06 -4.95 5.96
C ASN A 75 1.98 -5.94 7.13
N ILE A 76 0.85 -6.01 7.80
CA ILE A 76 0.66 -6.86 8.99
C ILE A 76 -0.22 -8.06 8.63
N ALA A 77 -1.49 -7.84 8.35
CA ALA A 77 -2.42 -8.92 8.00
C ALA A 77 -2.13 -9.50 6.60
N GLY A 78 -1.79 -8.65 5.62
CA GLY A 78 -1.53 -9.08 4.24
C GLY A 78 -0.33 -9.99 4.10
N VAL A 79 0.77 -9.71 4.84
CA VAL A 79 1.97 -10.56 4.87
C VAL A 79 1.64 -11.94 5.46
N ALA A 80 0.93 -11.97 6.59
CA ALA A 80 0.52 -13.24 7.21
C ALA A 80 -0.46 -14.02 6.31
N THR A 81 -1.36 -13.33 5.61
CA THR A 81 -2.23 -13.92 4.59
C THR A 81 -1.42 -14.50 3.41
N ALA A 82 -0.34 -13.81 2.97
CA ALA A 82 0.54 -14.34 1.92
C ALA A 82 1.20 -15.65 2.36
N ILE A 83 1.64 -15.73 3.61
CA ILE A 83 2.19 -16.97 4.19
C ILE A 83 1.10 -18.05 4.25
N ALA A 84 -0.12 -17.69 4.65
CA ALA A 84 -1.20 -18.65 4.82
C ALA A 84 -1.63 -19.31 3.50
N TYR A 85 -1.61 -18.59 2.38
CA TYR A 85 -1.96 -19.14 1.07
C TYR A 85 -0.77 -19.63 0.24
N GLY A 86 0.39 -18.99 0.38
CA GLY A 86 1.57 -19.25 -0.45
C GLY A 86 2.75 -19.90 0.28
N GLY A 87 2.59 -20.16 1.58
CA GLY A 87 3.69 -20.65 2.41
C GLY A 87 4.80 -19.60 2.63
N PRO A 88 5.88 -19.97 3.35
CA PRO A 88 7.02 -19.07 3.59
C PRO A 88 7.64 -18.51 2.30
N GLY A 89 7.59 -19.24 1.19
CA GLY A 89 8.11 -18.82 -0.10
C GLY A 89 7.46 -17.55 -0.67
N ALA A 90 6.22 -17.23 -0.27
CA ALA A 90 5.56 -16.00 -0.67
C ALA A 90 6.35 -14.74 -0.25
N ILE A 91 7.09 -14.80 0.85
CA ILE A 91 7.91 -13.69 1.33
C ILE A 91 9.05 -13.36 0.37
N PHE A 92 9.71 -14.38 -0.21
CA PHE A 92 10.72 -14.15 -1.25
C PHE A 92 10.12 -13.38 -2.44
N TRP A 93 8.94 -13.75 -2.91
CA TRP A 93 8.28 -13.08 -4.03
C TRP A 93 7.76 -11.69 -3.67
N MET A 94 7.41 -11.44 -2.41
CA MET A 94 7.17 -10.07 -1.92
C MET A 94 8.45 -9.22 -1.99
N TRP A 95 9.62 -9.75 -1.62
CA TRP A 95 10.90 -9.05 -1.75
C TRP A 95 11.22 -8.73 -3.22
N VAL A 96 10.98 -9.68 -4.12
CA VAL A 96 11.13 -9.46 -5.57
C VAL A 96 10.23 -8.29 -6.02
N MET A 97 8.97 -8.27 -5.57
CA MET A 97 8.04 -7.16 -5.87
C MET A 97 8.49 -5.84 -5.25
N GLY A 98 9.01 -5.83 -4.04
CA GLY A 98 9.59 -4.64 -3.42
C GLY A 98 10.78 -4.10 -4.22
N PHE A 99 11.68 -4.97 -4.64
CA PHE A 99 12.86 -4.60 -5.43
C PHE A 99 12.47 -4.04 -6.81
N LEU A 100 11.62 -4.74 -7.54
CA LEU A 100 11.17 -4.34 -8.87
C LEU A 100 10.21 -3.13 -8.79
N GLY A 101 9.32 -3.13 -7.80
CA GLY A 101 8.35 -2.06 -7.57
C GLY A 101 8.97 -0.70 -7.29
N ALA A 102 10.18 -0.64 -6.72
CA ALA A 102 10.88 0.61 -6.50
C ALA A 102 11.13 1.38 -7.81
N SER A 103 11.49 0.69 -8.91
CA SER A 103 11.64 1.32 -10.22
C SER A 103 10.31 1.74 -10.83
N THR A 104 9.26 0.97 -10.63
CA THR A 104 7.89 1.31 -11.05
C THR A 104 7.40 2.56 -10.34
N SER A 105 7.56 2.61 -9.01
CA SER A 105 7.18 3.77 -8.19
C SER A 105 7.96 5.03 -8.57
N TYR A 106 9.25 4.89 -8.93
CA TYR A 106 10.04 5.99 -9.48
C TYR A 106 9.37 6.59 -10.71
N VAL A 107 9.00 5.74 -11.68
CA VAL A 107 8.44 6.18 -12.97
C VAL A 107 7.10 6.89 -12.76
N GLU A 108 6.15 6.25 -12.05
CA GLU A 108 4.82 6.82 -11.84
C GLU A 108 4.86 8.13 -11.03
N SER A 109 5.72 8.22 -10.02
CA SER A 109 5.85 9.41 -9.18
C SER A 109 6.55 10.56 -9.88
N THR A 110 7.55 10.27 -10.71
CA THR A 110 8.20 11.27 -11.58
C THR A 110 7.21 11.83 -12.60
N LEU A 111 6.39 10.97 -13.23
CA LEU A 111 5.34 11.42 -14.15
C LEU A 111 4.31 12.32 -13.45
N ALA A 112 3.89 11.95 -12.24
CA ALA A 112 2.95 12.76 -11.46
C ALA A 112 3.50 14.16 -11.13
N GLN A 113 4.79 14.26 -10.83
CA GLN A 113 5.47 15.53 -10.62
C GLN A 113 5.61 16.36 -11.91
N ILE A 114 5.92 15.72 -13.05
CA ILE A 114 6.03 16.42 -14.34
C ILE A 114 4.69 17.08 -14.73
N TYR A 115 3.58 16.36 -14.54
CA TYR A 115 2.26 16.75 -15.02
C TYR A 115 1.31 17.29 -13.94
N LYS A 116 1.83 17.67 -12.77
CA LYS A 116 1.03 18.26 -11.69
C LYS A 116 0.41 19.61 -12.08
N THR A 117 -0.60 20.01 -11.31
CA THR A 117 -1.29 21.30 -11.47
C THR A 117 -1.45 22.00 -10.11
N LYS A 118 -1.87 23.27 -10.14
CA LYS A 118 -2.40 23.97 -8.97
C LYS A 118 -3.93 23.97 -9.01
N ASP A 119 -4.57 23.68 -7.88
CA ASP A 119 -6.01 23.89 -7.73
C ASP A 119 -6.33 25.37 -7.41
N ALA A 120 -7.62 25.70 -7.28
CA ALA A 120 -8.07 27.08 -7.02
C ALA A 120 -7.57 27.63 -5.66
N GLU A 121 -7.22 26.76 -4.73
CA GLU A 121 -6.64 27.11 -3.42
C GLU A 121 -5.11 27.14 -3.44
N GLY A 122 -4.49 27.02 -4.61
CA GLY A 122 -3.03 27.04 -4.80
C GLY A 122 -2.31 25.74 -4.39
N ARG A 123 -3.05 24.68 -4.04
CA ARG A 123 -2.47 23.38 -3.65
C ARG A 123 -2.04 22.59 -4.88
N TYR A 124 -0.98 21.83 -4.75
CA TYR A 124 -0.51 20.99 -5.85
C TYR A 124 -1.33 19.68 -5.92
N ARG A 125 -1.79 19.35 -7.11
CA ARG A 125 -2.58 18.18 -7.46
C ARG A 125 -1.96 17.44 -8.64
N GLY A 126 -2.00 16.12 -8.62
CA GLY A 126 -1.52 15.27 -9.69
C GLY A 126 -1.81 13.81 -9.40
N GLY A 127 -1.27 12.95 -10.25
CA GLY A 127 -1.49 11.50 -10.19
C GLY A 127 -1.82 10.95 -11.57
N PRO A 128 -2.24 9.68 -11.67
CA PRO A 128 -2.43 9.01 -12.97
C PRO A 128 -3.42 9.72 -13.90
N ALA A 129 -4.58 10.15 -13.41
CA ALA A 129 -5.55 10.87 -14.26
C ALA A 129 -4.93 12.09 -14.93
N TYR A 130 -4.11 12.85 -14.21
CA TYR A 130 -3.47 14.06 -14.72
C TYR A 130 -2.42 13.75 -15.78
N TYR A 131 -1.52 12.78 -15.57
CA TYR A 131 -0.51 12.47 -16.57
C TYR A 131 -1.07 11.67 -17.76
N ILE A 132 -2.10 10.85 -17.57
CA ILE A 132 -2.80 10.20 -18.69
C ILE A 132 -3.43 11.26 -19.60
N GLU A 133 -4.17 12.21 -19.05
CA GLU A 133 -4.77 13.27 -19.88
C GLU A 133 -3.71 14.13 -20.56
N LYS A 134 -2.74 14.68 -19.80
CA LYS A 134 -1.78 15.66 -20.33
C LYS A 134 -0.75 15.03 -21.27
N ALA A 135 -0.27 13.82 -20.99
CA ALA A 135 0.78 13.20 -21.78
C ALA A 135 0.25 12.31 -22.92
N MET A 136 -0.89 11.62 -22.72
CA MET A 136 -1.51 10.77 -23.75
C MET A 136 -2.59 11.50 -24.54
N GLY A 137 -3.18 12.59 -24.00
CA GLY A 137 -4.32 13.26 -24.59
C GLY A 137 -5.65 12.48 -24.46
N LEU A 138 -5.69 11.39 -23.68
CA LEU A 138 -6.83 10.49 -23.57
C LEU A 138 -7.68 10.81 -22.34
N LYS A 139 -8.53 11.83 -22.44
CA LYS A 139 -9.42 12.26 -21.35
C LYS A 139 -10.34 11.15 -20.84
N TRP A 140 -10.87 10.31 -21.76
CA TRP A 140 -11.74 9.20 -21.36
C TRP A 140 -11.00 8.19 -20.46
N TYR A 141 -9.76 7.85 -20.83
CA TYR A 141 -8.95 6.91 -20.04
C TYR A 141 -8.58 7.48 -18.68
N ALA A 142 -8.20 8.74 -18.63
CA ALA A 142 -7.97 9.48 -17.41
C ALA A 142 -9.21 9.51 -16.50
N ALA A 143 -10.40 9.74 -17.07
CA ALA A 143 -11.66 9.70 -16.34
C ALA A 143 -11.98 8.28 -15.81
N VAL A 144 -11.74 7.24 -16.60
CA VAL A 144 -11.90 5.84 -16.14
C VAL A 144 -10.99 5.53 -14.96
N PHE A 145 -9.70 5.94 -15.02
CA PHE A 145 -8.79 5.79 -13.89
C PHE A 145 -9.28 6.56 -12.65
N ALA A 146 -9.72 7.83 -12.84
CA ALA A 146 -10.20 8.66 -11.75
C ALA A 146 -11.45 8.06 -11.07
N VAL A 147 -12.41 7.55 -11.84
CA VAL A 147 -13.61 6.86 -11.32
C VAL A 147 -13.20 5.60 -10.59
N ALA A 148 -12.33 4.76 -11.18
CA ALA A 148 -11.82 3.56 -10.53
C ALA A 148 -11.15 3.87 -9.18
N THR A 149 -10.34 4.95 -9.12
CA THR A 149 -9.68 5.37 -7.87
C THR A 149 -10.69 5.89 -6.84
N VAL A 150 -11.70 6.67 -7.24
CA VAL A 150 -12.75 7.15 -6.32
C VAL A 150 -13.52 5.96 -5.74
N ILE A 151 -13.87 4.96 -6.56
CA ILE A 151 -14.55 3.75 -6.09
C ILE A 151 -13.62 2.93 -5.18
N ALA A 152 -12.39 2.66 -5.60
CA ALA A 152 -11.45 1.86 -4.84
C ALA A 152 -11.08 2.53 -3.51
N ALA A 153 -10.51 3.72 -3.55
CA ALA A 153 -10.00 4.43 -2.37
C ALA A 153 -11.11 5.10 -1.54
N GLY A 154 -12.24 5.47 -2.15
CA GLY A 154 -13.37 6.05 -1.42
C GLY A 154 -14.30 5.04 -0.78
N PHE A 155 -14.44 3.82 -1.36
CA PHE A 155 -15.50 2.90 -0.93
C PHE A 155 -15.03 1.46 -0.66
N LEU A 156 -14.08 0.90 -1.43
CA LEU A 156 -13.72 -0.51 -1.27
C LEU A 156 -12.61 -0.72 -0.24
N LEU A 157 -11.51 0.03 -0.35
CA LEU A 157 -10.31 -0.13 0.47
C LEU A 157 -10.49 0.29 1.94
N PRO A 158 -11.24 1.36 2.28
CA PRO A 158 -11.42 1.76 3.68
C PRO A 158 -12.08 0.68 4.53
N GLY A 159 -13.00 -0.11 3.95
CA GLY A 159 -13.67 -1.21 4.64
C GLY A 159 -12.71 -2.30 5.08
N VAL A 160 -11.72 -2.64 4.26
CA VAL A 160 -10.70 -3.67 4.59
C VAL A 160 -9.85 -3.22 5.78
N GLN A 161 -9.45 -1.96 5.80
CA GLN A 161 -8.65 -1.37 6.88
C GLN A 161 -9.45 -1.39 8.20
N ALA A 162 -10.71 -0.94 8.16
CA ALA A 162 -11.59 -0.89 9.33
C ALA A 162 -11.94 -2.30 9.86
N ASN A 163 -12.09 -3.28 8.98
CA ASN A 163 -12.31 -4.67 9.37
C ASN A 163 -11.16 -5.19 10.23
N ALA A 164 -9.92 -5.01 9.79
CA ALA A 164 -8.77 -5.50 10.54
C ALA A 164 -8.60 -4.77 11.89
N ILE A 165 -8.91 -3.47 11.97
CA ILE A 165 -8.96 -2.75 13.25
C ILE A 165 -9.98 -3.42 14.19
N ALA A 166 -11.20 -3.67 13.70
CA ALA A 166 -12.28 -4.21 14.51
C ALA A 166 -11.98 -5.65 14.95
N ASP A 167 -11.51 -6.52 14.04
CA ASP A 167 -11.20 -7.90 14.34
C ASP A 167 -10.06 -8.03 15.37
N SER A 168 -8.97 -7.27 15.16
CA SER A 168 -7.84 -7.30 16.07
C SER A 168 -8.18 -6.74 17.46
N ALA A 169 -9.01 -5.69 17.52
CA ALA A 169 -9.44 -5.11 18.79
C ALA A 169 -10.41 -6.05 19.54
N VAL A 170 -11.37 -6.67 18.85
CA VAL A 170 -12.28 -7.65 19.44
C VAL A 170 -11.51 -8.87 19.97
N ASN A 171 -10.48 -9.34 19.26
CA ASN A 171 -9.64 -10.43 19.74
C ASN A 171 -8.93 -10.13 21.07
N VAL A 172 -8.65 -8.88 21.36
CA VAL A 172 -8.06 -8.43 22.63
C VAL A 172 -9.09 -8.14 23.70
N LEU A 173 -10.18 -7.45 23.33
CA LEU A 173 -11.17 -6.93 24.29
C LEU A 173 -12.21 -7.96 24.70
N CYS A 174 -12.49 -8.95 23.83
CA CYS A 174 -13.51 -9.96 24.04
C CYS A 174 -12.91 -11.35 24.38
N THR A 175 -11.86 -11.37 25.19
CA THR A 175 -11.24 -12.62 25.66
C THR A 175 -12.08 -13.25 26.77
N GLY A 176 -12.70 -14.41 26.48
CA GLY A 176 -13.58 -15.14 27.40
C GLY A 176 -15.06 -15.08 27.00
N ALA A 177 -15.84 -16.07 27.44
CA ALA A 177 -17.21 -16.29 27.01
C ALA A 177 -18.16 -15.08 27.23
N ASP A 178 -17.90 -14.27 28.26
CA ASP A 178 -18.77 -13.16 28.67
C ASP A 178 -18.13 -11.75 28.55
N ALA A 179 -16.89 -11.68 28.05
CA ALA A 179 -16.12 -10.43 28.10
C ALA A 179 -16.78 -9.24 27.35
N CYS A 180 -17.58 -9.53 26.31
CA CYS A 180 -18.31 -8.51 25.56
C CYS A 180 -19.85 -8.61 25.74
N ALA A 181 -20.34 -9.41 26.67
CA ALA A 181 -21.77 -9.59 26.90
C ALA A 181 -22.47 -8.27 27.30
N SER A 182 -21.78 -7.44 28.09
CA SER A 182 -22.29 -6.12 28.54
C SER A 182 -22.56 -5.13 27.40
N VAL A 183 -21.92 -5.28 26.26
CA VAL A 183 -22.08 -4.42 25.07
C VAL A 183 -22.82 -5.10 23.93
N GLY A 184 -23.47 -6.25 24.19
CA GLY A 184 -24.28 -6.99 23.19
C GLY A 184 -23.44 -7.94 22.32
N GLY A 185 -22.27 -8.38 22.78
CA GLY A 185 -21.38 -9.34 22.12
C GLY A 185 -20.39 -8.74 21.13
N ALA A 186 -19.58 -9.59 20.52
CA ALA A 186 -18.50 -9.20 19.60
C ALA A 186 -18.98 -8.38 18.39
N ALA A 187 -20.13 -8.70 17.82
CA ALA A 187 -20.69 -7.96 16.68
C ALA A 187 -21.01 -6.49 17.04
N SER A 188 -21.63 -6.27 18.21
CA SER A 188 -21.90 -4.92 18.69
C SER A 188 -20.62 -4.17 19.02
N MET A 189 -19.60 -4.85 19.58
CA MET A 189 -18.29 -4.25 19.81
C MET A 189 -17.63 -3.80 18.51
N LYS A 190 -17.65 -4.61 17.43
CA LYS A 190 -17.17 -4.22 16.10
C LYS A 190 -17.87 -2.95 15.59
N LEU A 191 -19.19 -2.84 15.77
CA LEU A 191 -19.95 -1.66 15.38
C LEU A 191 -19.46 -0.41 16.13
N TRP A 192 -19.30 -0.49 17.47
CA TRP A 192 -18.80 0.62 18.26
C TRP A 192 -17.38 1.05 17.90
N ILE A 193 -16.52 0.08 17.62
CA ILE A 193 -15.15 0.35 17.11
C ILE A 193 -15.24 1.06 15.76
N GLY A 194 -16.05 0.57 14.81
CA GLY A 194 -16.24 1.17 13.50
C GLY A 194 -16.75 2.61 13.58
N LEU A 195 -17.75 2.88 14.45
CA LEU A 195 -18.26 4.23 14.71
C LEU A 195 -17.19 5.15 15.28
N SER A 196 -16.41 4.66 16.26
CA SER A 196 -15.33 5.44 16.87
C SER A 196 -14.24 5.81 15.86
N VAL A 197 -13.82 4.85 15.03
CA VAL A 197 -12.86 5.07 13.95
C VAL A 197 -13.42 6.07 12.93
N ALA A 198 -14.70 5.97 12.55
CA ALA A 198 -15.34 6.89 11.61
C ALA A 198 -15.41 8.33 12.15
N VAL A 199 -15.71 8.51 13.44
CA VAL A 199 -15.71 9.84 14.09
C VAL A 199 -14.31 10.44 14.10
N LEU A 200 -13.30 9.66 14.53
CA LEU A 200 -11.90 10.11 14.54
C LEU A 200 -11.42 10.47 13.12
N LEU A 201 -11.77 9.66 12.15
CA LEU A 201 -11.49 9.94 10.73
C LEU A 201 -12.13 11.26 10.30
N GLY A 202 -13.41 11.48 10.64
CA GLY A 202 -14.12 12.72 10.34
C GLY A 202 -13.38 13.94 10.86
N ILE A 203 -12.95 13.94 12.13
CA ILE A 203 -12.21 15.06 12.75
C ILE A 203 -10.98 15.45 11.91
N ILE A 204 -10.31 14.48 11.28
CA ILE A 204 -9.09 14.74 10.51
C ILE A 204 -9.42 15.14 9.06
N ILE A 205 -10.25 14.38 8.35
CA ILE A 205 -10.49 14.60 6.91
C ILE A 205 -11.26 15.90 6.63
N PHE A 206 -12.08 16.38 7.56
CA PHE A 206 -12.71 17.70 7.44
C PHE A 206 -11.69 18.85 7.55
N GLY A 207 -10.49 18.61 8.08
CA GLY A 207 -9.40 19.58 8.11
C GLY A 207 -8.56 19.67 6.82
N GLY A 208 -8.83 18.81 5.84
CA GLY A 208 -8.17 18.81 4.52
C GLY A 208 -6.74 18.26 4.53
N VAL A 209 -6.08 18.35 3.36
CA VAL A 209 -4.79 17.71 3.08
C VAL A 209 -3.66 18.12 4.05
N LYS A 210 -3.63 19.39 4.49
CA LYS A 210 -2.59 19.86 5.43
C LYS A 210 -2.68 19.15 6.78
N ARG A 211 -3.90 18.93 7.30
CA ARG A 211 -4.09 18.18 8.55
C ARG A 211 -3.71 16.72 8.41
N ILE A 212 -4.07 16.10 7.27
CA ILE A 212 -3.68 14.72 6.94
C ILE A 212 -2.15 14.60 6.90
N ALA A 213 -1.48 15.52 6.20
CA ALA A 213 -0.02 15.54 6.07
C ALA A 213 0.67 15.71 7.44
N SER A 214 0.21 16.66 8.25
CA SER A 214 0.78 16.89 9.59
C SER A 214 0.56 15.71 10.54
N PHE A 215 -0.58 15.04 10.46
CA PHE A 215 -0.83 13.84 11.24
C PHE A 215 0.06 12.67 10.80
N ALA A 216 0.15 12.44 9.48
CA ALA A 216 0.98 11.38 8.91
C ALA A 216 2.48 11.59 9.22
N GLU A 217 2.97 12.83 9.16
CA GLU A 217 4.37 13.19 9.44
C GLU A 217 4.84 12.74 10.84
N VAL A 218 3.94 12.76 11.82
CA VAL A 218 4.24 12.35 13.20
C VAL A 218 3.98 10.86 13.41
N ILE A 219 2.82 10.37 12.99
CA ILE A 219 2.36 9.02 13.35
C ILE A 219 3.10 7.94 12.54
N VAL A 220 3.38 8.19 11.25
CA VAL A 220 3.97 7.16 10.39
C VAL A 220 5.37 6.73 10.85
N PRO A 221 6.32 7.63 11.14
CA PRO A 221 7.63 7.22 11.68
C PRO A 221 7.52 6.50 13.03
N PHE A 222 6.63 6.99 13.91
CA PHE A 222 6.42 6.41 15.24
C PHE A 222 5.90 4.96 15.17
N MET A 223 4.84 4.72 14.38
CA MET A 223 4.25 3.40 14.26
C MET A 223 5.23 2.40 13.57
N ALA A 224 5.94 2.87 12.53
CA ALA A 224 6.91 2.04 11.81
C ALA A 224 8.06 1.61 12.72
N LEU A 225 8.66 2.57 13.43
CA LEU A 225 9.77 2.31 14.34
C LEU A 225 9.34 1.36 15.47
N GLY A 226 8.19 1.61 16.10
CA GLY A 226 7.66 0.74 17.16
C GLY A 226 7.45 -0.69 16.69
N PHE A 227 6.89 -0.87 15.48
CA PHE A 227 6.65 -2.19 14.91
C PHE A 227 7.95 -2.93 14.53
N ILE A 228 8.91 -2.23 13.93
CA ILE A 228 10.23 -2.80 13.59
C ILE A 228 10.99 -3.19 14.86
N LEU A 229 10.98 -2.35 15.89
CA LEU A 229 11.63 -2.66 17.17
C LEU A 229 11.02 -3.90 17.82
N MET A 230 9.68 -4.05 17.79
CA MET A 230 9.00 -5.24 18.26
C MET A 230 9.47 -6.50 17.49
N ALA A 231 9.58 -6.42 16.18
CA ALA A 231 10.06 -7.52 15.36
C ALA A 231 11.52 -7.91 15.72
N ILE A 232 12.38 -6.93 15.96
CA ILE A 232 13.76 -7.16 16.39
C ILE A 232 13.78 -7.88 17.75
N VAL A 233 12.97 -7.44 18.72
CA VAL A 233 12.86 -8.09 20.04
C VAL A 233 12.43 -9.54 19.89
N VAL A 234 11.35 -9.82 19.15
CA VAL A 234 10.86 -11.19 18.93
C VAL A 234 11.91 -12.06 18.22
N MET A 235 12.60 -11.52 17.22
CA MET A 235 13.68 -12.23 16.53
C MET A 235 14.85 -12.55 17.46
N MET A 236 15.25 -11.63 18.32
CA MET A 236 16.33 -11.90 19.30
C MET A 236 15.95 -13.02 20.26
N LEU A 237 14.69 -13.04 20.72
CA LEU A 237 14.17 -14.09 21.61
C LEU A 237 14.01 -15.45 20.88
N ASN A 238 13.91 -15.47 19.55
CA ASN A 238 13.82 -16.67 18.72
C ASN A 238 15.05 -16.83 17.79
N ALA A 239 16.22 -16.32 18.17
CA ALA A 239 17.41 -16.27 17.32
C ALA A 239 17.84 -17.63 16.76
N SER A 240 17.64 -18.72 17.51
CA SER A 240 17.95 -20.10 17.07
C SER A 240 17.11 -20.55 15.87
N LYS A 241 15.91 -20.00 15.66
CA LYS A 241 15.02 -20.35 14.56
C LYS A 241 15.27 -19.51 13.28
N VAL A 242 16.02 -18.41 13.38
CA VAL A 242 16.26 -17.50 12.26
C VAL A 242 16.93 -18.19 11.05
N PRO A 243 17.97 -19.05 11.21
CA PRO A 243 18.57 -19.74 10.06
C PRO A 243 17.56 -20.65 9.34
N THR A 244 16.75 -21.42 10.08
CA THR A 244 15.73 -22.31 9.53
C THR A 244 14.66 -21.51 8.81
N MET A 245 14.20 -20.40 9.38
CA MET A 245 13.23 -19.50 8.75
C MET A 245 13.70 -19.00 7.37
N PHE A 246 14.97 -18.57 7.24
CA PHE A 246 15.51 -18.19 5.94
C PHE A 246 15.59 -19.39 4.98
N ALA A 247 16.02 -20.55 5.46
CA ALA A 247 16.04 -21.78 4.66
C ALA A 247 14.62 -22.12 4.14
N ASP A 248 13.58 -21.98 4.98
CA ASP A 248 12.19 -22.22 4.59
C ASP A 248 11.70 -21.21 3.55
N ILE A 249 12.02 -19.92 3.71
CA ILE A 249 11.67 -18.89 2.72
C ILE A 249 12.25 -19.22 1.35
N PHE A 250 13.56 -19.47 1.28
CA PHE A 250 14.23 -19.73 0.01
C PHE A 250 13.87 -21.09 -0.59
N SER A 251 13.85 -22.16 0.20
CA SER A 251 13.50 -23.49 -0.31
C SER A 251 12.05 -23.58 -0.77
N SER A 252 11.11 -22.93 -0.08
CA SER A 252 9.69 -22.88 -0.47
C SER A 252 9.46 -22.03 -1.71
N ALA A 253 10.20 -20.95 -1.88
CA ALA A 253 10.07 -20.05 -3.03
C ALA A 253 10.36 -20.72 -4.37
N PHE A 254 11.20 -21.77 -4.37
CA PHE A 254 11.62 -22.50 -5.56
C PHE A 254 11.17 -23.97 -5.57
N GLY A 255 10.23 -24.35 -4.69
CA GLY A 255 9.64 -25.70 -4.66
C GLY A 255 10.57 -26.79 -4.13
N ALA A 256 11.71 -26.43 -3.53
CA ALA A 256 12.66 -27.39 -2.98
C ALA A 256 12.26 -27.94 -1.60
N HIS A 257 11.29 -27.29 -0.93
CA HIS A 257 10.78 -27.73 0.37
C HIS A 257 9.71 -28.81 0.19
N ALA A 258 9.86 -29.96 0.82
CA ALA A 258 8.97 -31.10 0.65
C ALA A 258 7.48 -30.80 0.94
N ALA A 259 7.19 -30.01 1.99
CA ALA A 259 5.84 -29.65 2.36
C ALA A 259 5.22 -28.58 1.45
N PHE A 260 6.02 -27.73 0.79
CA PHE A 260 5.54 -26.57 0.01
C PHE A 260 5.79 -26.68 -1.48
N GLY A 261 6.43 -27.74 -1.97
CA GLY A 261 6.73 -27.91 -3.40
C GLY A 261 5.50 -27.90 -4.29
N GLY A 262 4.35 -28.40 -3.79
CA GLY A 262 3.08 -28.39 -4.52
C GLY A 262 2.38 -27.04 -4.64
N ILE A 263 2.82 -26.01 -3.90
CA ILE A 263 2.18 -24.67 -3.87
C ILE A 263 3.07 -23.53 -4.38
N ILE A 264 4.14 -23.84 -5.13
CA ILE A 264 5.07 -22.82 -5.67
C ILE A 264 4.32 -21.74 -6.50
N GLY A 265 3.33 -22.14 -7.28
CA GLY A 265 2.50 -21.19 -8.05
C GLY A 265 1.72 -20.24 -7.14
N GLN A 266 1.22 -20.75 -6.02
CA GLN A 266 0.55 -19.93 -5.00
C GLN A 266 1.55 -19.01 -4.29
N ALA A 267 2.78 -19.48 -3.99
CA ALA A 267 3.82 -18.65 -3.41
C ALA A 267 4.13 -17.43 -4.29
N ILE A 268 4.28 -17.64 -5.61
CA ILE A 268 4.48 -16.55 -6.58
C ILE A 268 3.25 -15.63 -6.60
N ALA A 269 2.07 -16.19 -6.81
CA ALA A 269 0.84 -15.41 -6.98
C ALA A 269 0.52 -14.57 -5.74
N TRP A 270 0.55 -15.17 -4.55
CA TRP A 270 0.24 -14.47 -3.29
C TRP A 270 1.35 -13.53 -2.85
N GLY A 271 2.62 -13.88 -3.09
CA GLY A 271 3.74 -12.99 -2.84
C GLY A 271 3.67 -11.73 -3.68
N VAL A 272 3.39 -11.85 -4.98
CA VAL A 272 3.20 -10.72 -5.89
C VAL A 272 1.95 -9.92 -5.53
N LYS A 273 0.80 -10.58 -5.33
CA LYS A 273 -0.47 -9.93 -5.00
C LYS A 273 -0.37 -9.13 -3.71
N ARG A 274 0.12 -9.72 -2.64
CA ARG A 274 0.27 -9.04 -1.34
C ARG A 274 1.43 -8.04 -1.33
N GLY A 275 2.48 -8.28 -2.11
CA GLY A 275 3.55 -7.31 -2.35
C GLY A 275 3.02 -6.04 -2.97
N ILE A 276 2.25 -6.13 -4.07
CA ILE A 276 1.62 -4.98 -4.72
C ILE A 276 0.61 -4.31 -3.77
N TYR A 277 -0.19 -5.09 -3.03
CA TYR A 277 -1.16 -4.54 -2.09
C TYR A 277 -0.50 -3.72 -0.99
N ALA A 278 0.65 -4.17 -0.46
CA ALA A 278 1.38 -3.47 0.59
C ALA A 278 2.09 -2.24 0.05
N ASN A 279 2.95 -2.40 -0.97
CA ASN A 279 3.83 -1.31 -1.43
C ASN A 279 3.19 -0.36 -2.44
N GLU A 280 2.02 -0.70 -2.97
CA GLU A 280 1.24 0.10 -3.92
C GLU A 280 1.97 0.45 -5.23
N ALA A 281 3.11 -0.16 -5.54
CA ALA A 281 3.87 0.13 -6.75
C ALA A 281 3.10 -0.26 -8.01
N GLY A 282 2.89 0.71 -8.89
CA GLY A 282 2.12 0.53 -10.13
C GLY A 282 0.60 0.66 -9.97
N GLN A 283 0.07 0.84 -8.75
CA GLN A 283 -1.35 1.13 -8.56
C GLN A 283 -1.72 2.59 -8.90
N GLY A 284 -0.73 3.48 -8.91
CA GLY A 284 -0.97 4.90 -9.13
C GLY A 284 -1.41 5.67 -7.88
N THR A 285 -1.28 5.10 -6.69
CA THR A 285 -1.66 5.69 -5.40
C THR A 285 -0.59 6.65 -4.90
N GLY A 286 0.66 6.19 -4.79
CA GLY A 286 1.81 7.00 -4.40
C GLY A 286 2.03 8.28 -5.22
N PRO A 287 1.79 8.30 -6.53
CA PRO A 287 1.80 9.48 -7.38
C PRO A 287 1.00 10.68 -6.88
N HIS A 288 -0.12 10.47 -6.18
CA HIS A 288 -0.93 11.56 -5.65
C HIS A 288 -0.19 12.35 -4.57
N ALA A 289 0.44 11.64 -3.64
CA ALA A 289 1.25 12.26 -2.59
C ALA A 289 2.54 12.87 -3.17
N ALA A 290 3.19 12.18 -4.11
CA ALA A 290 4.37 12.68 -4.80
C ALA A 290 4.10 14.02 -5.51
N ALA A 291 2.95 14.16 -6.18
CA ALA A 291 2.58 15.39 -6.88
C ALA A 291 2.34 16.58 -5.95
N ALA A 292 1.88 16.34 -4.72
CA ALA A 292 1.65 17.39 -3.73
C ALA A 292 2.93 18.07 -3.23
N ALA A 293 4.09 17.42 -3.40
CA ALA A 293 5.36 17.94 -2.95
C ALA A 293 5.85 19.12 -3.82
N GLU A 294 6.47 20.09 -3.16
CA GLU A 294 7.25 21.14 -3.80
C GLU A 294 8.71 20.70 -3.89
N VAL A 295 9.22 20.57 -5.10
CA VAL A 295 10.61 20.17 -5.37
C VAL A 295 11.14 20.89 -6.61
N SER A 296 12.44 21.10 -6.69
CA SER A 296 13.09 21.76 -7.83
C SER A 296 13.20 20.85 -9.08
N HIS A 297 13.10 19.52 -8.90
CA HIS A 297 13.21 18.56 -9.99
C HIS A 297 12.32 17.33 -9.75
N PRO A 298 11.49 16.87 -10.74
CA PRO A 298 10.58 15.73 -10.59
C PRO A 298 11.22 14.43 -10.11
N ALA A 299 12.45 14.15 -10.55
CA ALA A 299 13.21 12.96 -10.16
C ALA A 299 13.46 12.90 -8.65
N LYS A 300 13.53 14.03 -7.93
CA LYS A 300 13.69 14.03 -6.47
C LYS A 300 12.57 13.24 -5.80
N GLN A 301 11.31 13.50 -6.19
CA GLN A 301 10.18 12.71 -5.67
C GLN A 301 10.15 11.28 -6.20
N GLY A 302 10.58 11.04 -7.43
CA GLY A 302 10.77 9.68 -7.93
C GLY A 302 11.69 8.84 -7.05
N TYR A 303 12.85 9.36 -6.67
CA TYR A 303 13.79 8.71 -5.76
C TYR A 303 13.22 8.51 -4.35
N VAL A 304 12.55 9.52 -3.79
CA VAL A 304 11.92 9.45 -2.46
C VAL A 304 10.83 8.36 -2.43
N GLN A 305 10.02 8.27 -3.48
CA GLN A 305 8.96 7.27 -3.57
C GLN A 305 9.51 5.85 -3.84
N ALA A 306 10.61 5.72 -4.56
CA ALA A 306 11.31 4.45 -4.71
C ALA A 306 11.90 3.97 -3.35
N PHE A 307 12.44 4.87 -2.53
CA PHE A 307 12.86 4.55 -1.16
C PHE A 307 11.70 4.08 -0.30
N ALA A 308 10.53 4.72 -0.43
CA ALA A 308 9.34 4.33 0.31
C ALA A 308 8.95 2.86 0.10
N ILE A 309 9.12 2.32 -1.13
CA ILE A 309 8.89 0.90 -1.44
C ILE A 309 9.84 -0.01 -0.65
N TYR A 310 11.11 0.35 -0.58
CA TYR A 310 12.07 -0.43 0.19
C TYR A 310 11.76 -0.41 1.67
N PHE A 311 11.47 0.77 2.20
CA PHE A 311 11.12 0.88 3.62
C PHE A 311 9.88 0.05 3.95
N ASP A 312 8.83 0.16 3.13
CA ASP A 312 7.60 -0.59 3.29
C ASP A 312 7.84 -2.11 3.24
N THR A 313 8.36 -2.60 2.12
CA THR A 313 8.40 -4.04 1.85
C THR A 313 9.60 -4.73 2.50
N MET A 314 10.83 -4.13 2.37
CA MET A 314 12.05 -4.76 2.88
C MET A 314 12.22 -4.62 4.39
N LEU A 315 11.58 -3.63 5.03
CA LEU A 315 11.64 -3.47 6.47
C LEU A 315 10.33 -3.87 7.14
N VAL A 316 9.21 -3.20 6.84
CA VAL A 316 7.97 -3.38 7.60
C VAL A 316 7.29 -4.71 7.28
N CYS A 317 7.12 -5.08 6.00
CA CYS A 317 6.57 -6.39 5.64
C CYS A 317 7.48 -7.53 6.10
N THR A 318 8.80 -7.36 5.98
CA THR A 318 9.78 -8.35 6.47
C THR A 318 9.70 -8.50 7.98
N SER A 319 9.45 -7.42 8.74
CA SER A 319 9.23 -7.49 10.18
C SER A 319 8.07 -8.41 10.54
N THR A 320 6.93 -8.27 9.85
CA THR A 320 5.79 -9.19 10.05
C THR A 320 6.12 -10.63 9.68
N ALA A 321 6.78 -10.83 8.52
CA ALA A 321 7.19 -12.17 8.11
C ALA A 321 8.05 -12.84 9.17
N PHE A 322 8.99 -12.10 9.75
CA PHE A 322 9.89 -12.61 10.79
C PHE A 322 9.16 -12.87 12.11
N LEU A 323 8.21 -12.00 12.51
CA LEU A 323 7.37 -12.25 13.69
C LEU A 323 6.64 -13.59 13.54
N VAL A 324 5.96 -13.79 12.41
CA VAL A 324 5.10 -14.95 12.17
C VAL A 324 5.91 -16.23 11.97
N LEU A 325 6.95 -16.20 11.14
CA LEU A 325 7.74 -17.39 10.81
C LEU A 325 8.65 -17.83 11.95
N SER A 326 9.32 -16.90 12.66
CA SER A 326 10.23 -17.27 13.75
C SER A 326 9.51 -17.85 14.97
N THR A 327 8.26 -17.49 15.19
CA THR A 327 7.44 -18.03 16.28
C THR A 327 6.75 -19.34 15.91
N GLY A 328 6.54 -19.61 14.61
CA GLY A 328 5.76 -20.75 14.12
C GLY A 328 4.25 -20.54 14.20
N MET A 329 3.80 -19.32 14.52
CA MET A 329 2.39 -18.98 14.69
C MET A 329 1.74 -18.63 13.34
N TYR A 330 1.65 -19.62 12.46
CA TYR A 330 1.01 -19.49 11.14
C TYR A 330 0.39 -20.80 10.69
N ASN A 331 -0.62 -20.70 9.84
CA ASN A 331 -1.17 -21.83 9.12
C ASN A 331 -0.77 -21.71 7.65
N VAL A 332 -0.69 -22.84 6.95
CA VAL A 332 -0.56 -22.87 5.48
C VAL A 332 -1.65 -23.76 4.93
N PHE A 333 -2.36 -23.27 3.91
CA PHE A 333 -3.49 -23.93 3.29
C PHE A 333 -3.19 -24.26 1.83
N ARG A 334 -3.76 -25.38 1.38
CA ARG A 334 -3.72 -25.82 -0.02
C ARG A 334 -5.17 -25.93 -0.54
N GLU A 335 -5.37 -25.51 -1.76
CA GLU A 335 -6.63 -25.77 -2.45
C GLU A 335 -6.66 -27.22 -2.93
N VAL A 336 -7.70 -27.95 -2.52
CA VAL A 336 -7.97 -29.32 -2.95
C VAL A 336 -9.35 -29.36 -3.60
N THR A 337 -9.41 -29.85 -4.84
CA THR A 337 -10.67 -29.99 -5.56
C THR A 337 -11.11 -31.44 -5.52
N GLU A 338 -12.19 -31.72 -4.78
CA GLU A 338 -12.83 -33.03 -4.69
C GLU A 338 -14.27 -32.93 -5.17
N GLY A 339 -14.66 -33.76 -6.12
CA GLY A 339 -16.04 -33.80 -6.63
C GLY A 339 -16.53 -32.48 -7.24
N GLY A 340 -15.61 -31.64 -7.78
CA GLY A 340 -15.96 -30.33 -8.35
C GLY A 340 -16.11 -29.20 -7.31
N VAL A 341 -15.86 -29.48 -6.03
CA VAL A 341 -15.87 -28.48 -4.96
C VAL A 341 -14.42 -28.23 -4.50
N THR A 342 -13.97 -26.97 -4.59
CA THR A 342 -12.66 -26.57 -4.07
C THR A 342 -12.77 -26.26 -2.59
N LYS A 343 -11.95 -26.94 -1.78
CA LYS A 343 -11.81 -26.74 -0.33
C LYS A 343 -10.40 -26.33 0.03
N LEU A 344 -10.25 -25.58 1.12
CA LEU A 344 -8.97 -25.27 1.71
C LEU A 344 -8.62 -26.35 2.75
N GLU A 345 -7.50 -27.03 2.56
CA GLU A 345 -6.94 -28.00 3.50
C GLU A 345 -5.71 -27.40 4.17
N ALA A 346 -5.66 -27.41 5.49
CA ALA A 346 -4.49 -26.94 6.22
C ALA A 346 -3.38 -27.99 6.17
N ILE A 347 -2.22 -27.64 5.60
CA ILE A 347 -1.00 -28.46 5.57
C ILE A 347 -0.07 -28.13 6.74
N ILE A 348 -0.20 -26.94 7.31
CA ILE A 348 0.44 -26.55 8.58
C ILE A 348 -0.63 -25.83 9.41
N THR A 349 -0.67 -26.13 10.71
CA THR A 349 -1.56 -25.50 11.68
C THR A 349 -0.77 -25.10 12.91
N GLY A 350 -0.29 -23.85 12.93
CA GLY A 350 0.36 -23.23 14.09
C GLY A 350 -0.64 -22.50 15.00
N VAL A 351 -1.75 -22.00 14.41
CA VAL A 351 -2.82 -21.30 15.14
C VAL A 351 -4.16 -21.94 14.80
N PRO A 352 -4.69 -22.85 15.65
CA PRO A 352 -5.94 -23.55 15.37
C PRO A 352 -7.13 -22.59 15.21
N GLY A 353 -8.01 -22.88 14.23
CA GLY A 353 -9.26 -22.15 14.00
C GLY A 353 -9.14 -20.87 13.22
N VAL A 354 -7.95 -20.32 13.00
CA VAL A 354 -7.74 -19.08 12.24
C VAL A 354 -7.75 -19.36 10.74
N GLN A 355 -8.55 -18.59 10.00
CA GLN A 355 -8.69 -18.70 8.55
C GLN A 355 -7.61 -17.88 7.82
N PRO A 356 -7.25 -18.20 6.55
CA PRO A 356 -6.21 -17.49 5.81
C PRO A 356 -6.47 -15.99 5.65
N SER A 357 -7.73 -15.57 5.56
CA SER A 357 -8.12 -14.15 5.43
C SER A 357 -8.01 -13.36 6.74
N GLU A 358 -7.80 -14.04 7.86
CA GLU A 358 -7.66 -13.45 9.20
C GLU A 358 -6.20 -13.19 9.57
N GLY A 359 -5.40 -12.75 8.63
CA GLY A 359 -3.94 -12.57 8.77
C GLY A 359 -3.50 -11.78 9.99
N ALA A 360 -4.31 -10.82 10.46
CA ALA A 360 -4.03 -10.06 11.68
C ALA A 360 -3.89 -10.96 12.92
N LEU A 361 -4.72 -12.00 13.02
CA LEU A 361 -4.73 -12.92 14.17
C LEU A 361 -3.44 -13.76 14.24
N PHE A 362 -2.85 -14.13 13.10
CA PHE A 362 -1.55 -14.80 13.09
C PHE A 362 -0.46 -13.90 13.68
N THR A 363 -0.43 -12.63 13.29
CA THR A 363 0.56 -11.68 13.82
C THR A 363 0.33 -11.41 15.31
N GLN A 364 -0.93 -11.32 15.77
CA GLN A 364 -1.26 -11.20 17.20
C GLN A 364 -0.79 -12.44 17.97
N ALA A 365 -1.10 -13.64 17.47
CA ALA A 365 -0.64 -14.89 18.09
C ALA A 365 0.89 -14.99 18.14
N ALA A 366 1.58 -14.53 17.10
CA ALA A 366 3.04 -14.55 17.04
C ALA A 366 3.66 -13.70 18.15
N VAL A 367 3.21 -12.45 18.33
CA VAL A 367 3.75 -11.58 19.37
C VAL A 367 3.29 -12.02 20.77
N GLU A 368 2.04 -12.46 20.92
CA GLU A 368 1.48 -12.96 22.17
C GLU A 368 2.21 -14.21 22.69
N SER A 369 2.66 -15.08 21.78
CA SER A 369 3.43 -16.29 22.16
C SER A 369 4.77 -15.97 22.82
N VAL A 370 5.34 -14.80 22.58
CA VAL A 370 6.64 -14.34 23.09
C VAL A 370 6.47 -13.35 24.25
N LEU A 371 5.42 -12.53 24.18
CA LEU A 371 5.09 -11.49 25.18
C LEU A 371 3.65 -11.69 25.67
N PRO A 372 3.38 -12.71 26.52
CA PRO A 372 2.04 -13.04 26.96
C PRO A 372 1.37 -11.89 27.72
N GLY A 373 0.10 -11.63 27.39
CA GLY A 373 -0.71 -10.57 27.99
C GLY A 373 -0.50 -9.17 27.40
N TRP A 374 0.51 -8.97 26.55
CA TRP A 374 0.83 -7.67 25.92
C TRP A 374 0.88 -7.72 24.39
N GLY A 375 1.26 -8.87 23.85
CA GLY A 375 1.58 -9.01 22.44
C GLY A 375 0.41 -8.74 21.51
N ALA A 376 -0.73 -9.35 21.79
CA ALA A 376 -1.95 -9.15 20.98
C ALA A 376 -2.44 -7.69 21.04
N GLY A 377 -2.37 -7.06 22.23
CA GLY A 377 -2.71 -5.65 22.43
C GLY A 377 -1.80 -4.70 21.65
N PHE A 378 -0.48 -4.97 21.67
CA PHE A 378 0.48 -4.20 20.89
C PHE A 378 0.18 -4.28 19.38
N VAL A 379 -0.08 -5.47 18.84
CA VAL A 379 -0.40 -5.66 17.42
C VAL A 379 -1.73 -4.99 17.06
N ALA A 380 -2.75 -5.05 17.93
CA ALA A 380 -4.03 -4.35 17.72
C ALA A 380 -3.83 -2.83 17.64
N LEU A 381 -3.00 -2.27 18.53
CA LEU A 381 -2.67 -0.84 18.52
C LEU A 381 -1.86 -0.45 17.28
N ALA A 382 -0.88 -1.27 16.88
CA ALA A 382 -0.13 -1.06 15.66
C ALA A 382 -1.06 -1.08 14.43
N LEU A 383 -1.93 -2.09 14.32
CA LEU A 383 -2.94 -2.19 13.27
C LEU A 383 -3.87 -0.98 13.23
N PHE A 384 -4.29 -0.47 14.39
CA PHE A 384 -5.09 0.74 14.44
C PHE A 384 -4.37 1.91 13.76
N PHE A 385 -3.13 2.20 14.11
CA PHE A 385 -2.39 3.31 13.51
C PHE A 385 -2.11 3.09 12.03
N PHE A 386 -1.66 1.90 11.63
CA PHE A 386 -1.39 1.55 10.24
C PHE A 386 -2.66 1.70 9.37
N ALA A 387 -3.75 1.06 9.76
CA ALA A 387 -4.99 1.09 9.00
C ALA A 387 -5.65 2.47 9.01
N PHE A 388 -5.63 3.19 10.13
CA PHE A 388 -6.22 4.51 10.26
C PHE A 388 -5.51 5.54 9.37
N THR A 389 -4.16 5.55 9.37
CA THR A 389 -3.39 6.44 8.49
C THR A 389 -3.64 6.12 7.02
N THR A 390 -3.82 4.84 6.68
CA THR A 390 -4.12 4.40 5.32
C THR A 390 -5.51 4.88 4.86
N ILE A 391 -6.54 4.81 5.71
CA ILE A 391 -7.87 5.35 5.37
C ILE A 391 -7.80 6.85 5.07
N MET A 392 -7.01 7.60 5.83
CA MET A 392 -6.81 9.04 5.56
C MET A 392 -6.12 9.28 4.21
N ALA A 393 -5.11 8.48 3.87
CA ALA A 393 -4.43 8.58 2.58
C ALA A 393 -5.38 8.22 1.41
N TYR A 394 -6.21 7.20 1.58
CA TYR A 394 -7.24 6.83 0.61
C TYR A 394 -8.26 7.96 0.39
N TYR A 395 -8.69 8.63 1.45
CA TYR A 395 -9.53 9.82 1.30
C TYR A 395 -8.85 10.88 0.42
N TYR A 396 -7.56 11.17 0.63
CA TYR A 396 -6.83 12.15 -0.17
C TYR A 396 -6.74 11.75 -1.65
N MET A 397 -6.52 10.46 -1.94
CA MET A 397 -6.51 9.93 -3.31
C MET A 397 -7.88 10.09 -3.98
N ALA A 398 -8.95 9.72 -3.28
CA ALA A 398 -10.33 9.87 -3.76
C ALA A 398 -10.70 11.34 -3.96
N GLU A 399 -10.35 12.24 -3.03
CA GLU A 399 -10.54 13.69 -3.15
C GLU A 399 -9.86 14.25 -4.39
N THR A 400 -8.60 13.86 -4.64
CA THR A 400 -7.83 14.35 -5.77
C THR A 400 -8.46 13.93 -7.11
N ASN A 401 -8.93 12.69 -7.22
CA ASN A 401 -9.57 12.19 -8.42
C ASN A 401 -11.00 12.74 -8.59
N LEU A 402 -11.74 12.95 -7.52
CA LEU A 402 -13.05 13.61 -7.58
C LEU A 402 -12.90 15.07 -8.06
N THR A 403 -11.86 15.78 -7.60
CA THR A 403 -11.53 17.12 -8.07
C THR A 403 -11.18 17.13 -9.56
N TYR A 404 -10.42 16.13 -10.02
CA TYR A 404 -10.12 15.95 -11.45
C TYR A 404 -11.40 15.76 -12.28
N LEU A 405 -12.30 14.87 -11.86
CA LEU A 405 -13.57 14.58 -12.55
C LEU A 405 -14.51 15.79 -12.60
N ALA A 406 -14.47 16.67 -11.61
CA ALA A 406 -15.26 17.89 -11.59
C ALA A 406 -14.90 18.88 -12.72
N GLY A 407 -13.76 18.68 -13.40
CA GLY A 407 -13.33 19.50 -14.55
C GLY A 407 -13.06 20.97 -14.22
N SER A 408 -13.22 21.37 -12.98
CA SER A 408 -12.92 22.69 -12.44
C SER A 408 -11.85 22.55 -11.37
N ASN A 409 -11.03 23.58 -11.19
CA ASN A 409 -10.07 23.60 -10.09
C ASN A 409 -10.75 23.58 -8.70
N ARG A 410 -12.07 23.47 -8.64
CA ARG A 410 -12.88 23.43 -7.42
C ARG A 410 -13.91 22.31 -7.50
N THR A 411 -13.82 21.35 -6.58
CA THR A 411 -14.87 20.33 -6.42
C THR A 411 -16.10 20.93 -5.76
N HIS A 412 -17.30 20.56 -6.23
CA HIS A 412 -18.54 21.01 -5.61
C HIS A 412 -18.62 20.57 -4.14
N PRO A 413 -18.93 21.48 -3.19
CA PRO A 413 -18.93 21.16 -1.75
C PRO A 413 -19.80 19.95 -1.39
N ALA A 414 -20.97 19.78 -2.05
CA ALA A 414 -21.84 18.62 -1.83
C ALA A 414 -21.20 17.30 -2.26
N ALA A 415 -20.49 17.26 -3.40
CA ALA A 415 -19.79 16.04 -3.84
C ALA A 415 -18.68 15.67 -2.86
N MET A 416 -17.97 16.65 -2.31
CA MET A 416 -16.96 16.43 -1.29
C MET A 416 -17.57 15.93 0.03
N LEU A 417 -18.73 16.46 0.42
CA LEU A 417 -19.46 15.98 1.61
C LEU A 417 -19.92 14.53 1.43
N VAL A 418 -20.47 14.19 0.25
CA VAL A 418 -20.89 12.82 -0.09
C VAL A 418 -19.70 11.86 0.00
N LEU A 419 -18.53 12.24 -0.54
CA LEU A 419 -17.31 11.43 -0.43
C LEU A 419 -16.92 11.21 1.04
N ARG A 420 -16.90 12.26 1.85
CA ARG A 420 -16.53 12.17 3.29
C ARG A 420 -17.48 11.27 4.07
N LEU A 421 -18.78 11.47 3.90
CA LEU A 421 -19.79 10.64 4.55
C LEU A 421 -19.77 9.19 4.02
N GLY A 422 -19.53 9.02 2.72
CA GLY A 422 -19.41 7.71 2.08
C GLY A 422 -18.25 6.91 2.65
N ILE A 423 -17.06 7.50 2.75
CA ILE A 423 -15.89 6.80 3.31
C ILE A 423 -16.08 6.46 4.80
N MET A 424 -16.68 7.38 5.59
CA MET A 424 -17.03 7.11 6.99
C MET A 424 -18.05 5.95 7.10
N GLY A 425 -19.05 5.93 6.23
CA GLY A 425 -20.01 4.82 6.14
C GLY A 425 -19.36 3.49 5.78
N MET A 426 -18.39 3.49 4.85
CA MET A 426 -17.64 2.29 4.48
C MET A 426 -16.69 1.80 5.58
N VAL A 427 -16.17 2.69 6.41
CA VAL A 427 -15.42 2.32 7.62
C VAL A 427 -16.31 1.53 8.59
N VAL A 428 -17.52 2.02 8.88
CA VAL A 428 -18.47 1.34 9.75
C VAL A 428 -18.94 0.01 9.14
N PHE A 429 -19.26 0.02 7.83
CA PHE A 429 -19.65 -1.17 7.09
C PHE A 429 -18.57 -2.26 7.14
N GLY A 430 -17.32 -1.90 6.84
CA GLY A 430 -16.21 -2.84 6.84
C GLY A 430 -15.88 -3.41 8.21
N ALA A 431 -15.96 -2.60 9.26
CA ALA A 431 -15.74 -3.04 10.63
C ALA A 431 -16.72 -4.14 11.05
N TYR A 432 -17.97 -4.08 10.57
CA TYR A 432 -19.03 -5.03 10.94
C TYR A 432 -18.99 -6.33 10.12
N HIS A 433 -18.55 -6.29 8.84
CA HIS A 433 -18.57 -7.43 7.93
C HIS A 433 -17.40 -8.39 8.14
N ASN A 434 -17.47 -9.57 7.47
CA ASN A 434 -16.41 -10.58 7.57
C ASN A 434 -15.15 -10.19 6.77
N ALA A 435 -13.98 -10.67 7.23
CA ALA A 435 -12.69 -10.38 6.63
C ALA A 435 -12.59 -10.81 5.16
N LYS A 436 -13.15 -11.97 4.80
CA LYS A 436 -13.08 -12.52 3.43
C LYS A 436 -13.71 -11.57 2.41
N MET A 437 -14.92 -11.04 2.70
CA MET A 437 -15.62 -10.09 1.83
C MET A 437 -14.86 -8.76 1.76
N ALA A 438 -14.39 -8.25 2.89
CA ALA A 438 -13.63 -7.01 2.95
C ALA A 438 -12.37 -7.11 2.08
N TRP A 439 -11.57 -8.17 2.23
CA TRP A 439 -10.38 -8.40 1.41
C TRP A 439 -10.69 -8.53 -0.08
N ALA A 440 -11.75 -9.28 -0.45
CA ALA A 440 -12.11 -9.47 -1.85
C ALA A 440 -12.49 -8.15 -2.54
N LEU A 441 -13.23 -7.27 -1.85
CA LEU A 441 -13.57 -5.93 -2.34
C LEU A 441 -12.33 -5.03 -2.47
N GLY A 442 -11.44 -5.05 -1.46
CA GLY A 442 -10.19 -4.30 -1.51
C GLY A 442 -9.27 -4.76 -2.65
N ASP A 443 -9.15 -6.07 -2.84
CA ASP A 443 -8.36 -6.65 -3.93
C ASP A 443 -8.88 -6.22 -5.31
N ILE A 444 -10.20 -6.16 -5.52
CA ILE A 444 -10.81 -5.65 -6.75
C ILE A 444 -10.38 -4.20 -7.01
N GLY A 445 -10.47 -3.35 -5.99
CA GLY A 445 -10.07 -1.95 -6.10
C GLY A 445 -8.60 -1.77 -6.49
N VAL A 446 -7.71 -2.48 -5.79
CA VAL A 446 -6.26 -2.47 -6.06
C VAL A 446 -5.97 -2.96 -7.48
N GLY A 447 -6.55 -4.10 -7.87
CA GLY A 447 -6.28 -4.70 -9.17
C GLY A 447 -6.77 -3.84 -10.33
N LEU A 448 -7.94 -3.19 -10.21
CA LEU A 448 -8.45 -2.25 -11.23
C LEU A 448 -7.50 -1.06 -11.43
N MET A 449 -7.06 -0.44 -10.33
CA MET A 449 -6.11 0.67 -10.41
C MET A 449 -4.78 0.21 -11.02
N ALA A 450 -4.28 -0.96 -10.63
CA ALA A 450 -3.03 -1.51 -11.15
C ALA A 450 -3.09 -1.77 -12.66
N TRP A 451 -4.16 -2.40 -13.17
CA TRP A 451 -4.37 -2.60 -14.61
C TRP A 451 -4.28 -1.29 -15.37
N LEU A 452 -5.06 -0.30 -14.95
CA LEU A 452 -5.13 0.98 -15.65
C LEU A 452 -3.80 1.72 -15.56
N ASN A 453 -3.17 1.78 -14.41
CA ASN A 453 -1.96 2.57 -14.24
C ASN A 453 -0.72 1.92 -14.84
N VAL A 454 -0.51 0.60 -14.68
CA VAL A 454 0.69 -0.07 -15.25
C VAL A 454 0.71 0.07 -16.75
N ILE A 455 -0.43 -0.10 -17.45
CA ILE A 455 -0.54 0.11 -18.90
C ILE A 455 -0.17 1.56 -19.24
N ALA A 456 -0.70 2.54 -18.52
CA ALA A 456 -0.42 3.95 -18.77
C ALA A 456 1.06 4.28 -18.63
N ILE A 457 1.72 3.84 -17.54
CA ILE A 457 3.12 4.17 -17.30
C ILE A 457 4.09 3.42 -18.22
N LEU A 458 3.73 2.24 -18.71
CA LEU A 458 4.49 1.55 -19.77
C LEU A 458 4.51 2.36 -21.06
N ILE A 459 3.40 3.00 -21.41
CA ILE A 459 3.30 3.87 -22.59
C ILE A 459 4.03 5.19 -22.32
N LEU A 460 3.83 5.79 -21.15
CA LEU A 460 4.28 7.15 -20.81
C LEU A 460 5.70 7.23 -20.21
N GLN A 461 6.47 6.15 -20.16
CA GLN A 461 7.75 6.09 -19.47
C GLN A 461 8.81 7.11 -19.95
N LYS A 462 8.73 7.57 -21.22
CA LYS A 462 9.77 8.39 -21.84
C LYS A 462 10.08 9.70 -21.07
N PRO A 463 9.11 10.53 -20.67
CA PRO A 463 9.37 11.74 -19.87
C PRO A 463 10.09 11.44 -18.55
N ALA A 464 9.71 10.37 -17.84
CA ALA A 464 10.35 9.98 -16.59
C ALA A 464 11.81 9.55 -16.80
N MET A 465 12.11 8.85 -17.92
CA MET A 465 13.49 8.48 -18.26
C MET A 465 14.35 9.69 -18.66
N LEU A 466 13.77 10.68 -19.34
CA LEU A 466 14.44 11.93 -19.66
C LEU A 466 14.78 12.72 -18.39
N ALA A 467 13.81 12.85 -17.47
CA ALA A 467 14.02 13.50 -16.18
C ALA A 467 15.09 12.79 -15.34
N LEU A 468 15.15 11.44 -15.34
CA LEU A 468 16.21 10.69 -14.65
C LEU A 468 17.61 11.05 -15.19
N ARG A 469 17.75 11.02 -16.52
CA ARG A 469 19.04 11.30 -17.17
C ARG A 469 19.48 12.73 -16.94
N ASP A 470 18.55 13.67 -16.98
CA ASP A 470 18.83 15.08 -16.73
C ASP A 470 19.26 15.32 -15.29
N TYR A 471 18.53 14.74 -14.32
CA TYR A 471 18.87 14.78 -12.91
C TYR A 471 20.28 14.26 -12.66
N GLU A 472 20.60 13.06 -13.17
CA GLU A 472 21.92 12.45 -13.02
C GLU A 472 23.03 13.25 -13.68
N ARG A 473 22.76 13.88 -14.84
CA ARG A 473 23.69 14.77 -15.52
C ARG A 473 24.03 15.99 -14.66
N GLN A 474 23.01 16.69 -14.15
CA GLN A 474 23.20 17.88 -13.32
C GLN A 474 23.94 17.53 -12.02
N LYS A 475 23.62 16.40 -11.39
CA LYS A 475 24.32 15.89 -10.20
C LYS A 475 25.81 15.61 -10.45
N LYS A 476 26.16 15.02 -11.58
CA LYS A 476 27.56 14.76 -11.96
C LYS A 476 28.36 16.06 -12.15
N LEU A 477 27.71 17.16 -12.51
CA LEU A 477 28.26 18.48 -12.61
C LEU A 477 28.36 19.22 -11.26
N GLY A 478 27.94 18.58 -10.16
CA GLY A 478 27.91 19.19 -8.82
C GLY A 478 26.82 20.22 -8.61
N LEU A 479 25.82 20.28 -9.51
CA LEU A 479 24.73 21.23 -9.44
C LEU A 479 23.58 20.67 -8.56
N ASP A 480 22.76 21.55 -7.99
CA ASP A 480 21.45 21.17 -7.48
C ASP A 480 20.47 21.10 -8.67
N PRO A 481 19.88 19.90 -8.97
CA PRO A 481 19.11 19.74 -10.19
C PRO A 481 17.85 20.60 -10.22
N VAL A 482 17.66 21.32 -11.32
CA VAL A 482 16.48 22.11 -11.64
C VAL A 482 15.86 21.58 -12.94
N PHE A 483 14.54 21.44 -12.97
CA PHE A 483 13.85 20.87 -14.11
C PHE A 483 13.42 21.92 -15.13
N ASP A 484 13.84 21.74 -16.37
CA ASP A 484 13.38 22.51 -17.53
C ASP A 484 12.76 21.57 -18.56
N PRO A 485 11.41 21.52 -18.66
CA PRO A 485 10.72 20.63 -19.59
C PRO A 485 11.01 20.99 -21.06
N ASP A 486 11.23 22.27 -21.38
CA ASP A 486 11.48 22.71 -22.75
C ASP A 486 12.84 22.24 -23.25
N ALA A 487 13.88 22.33 -22.42
CA ALA A 487 15.20 21.80 -22.71
C ALA A 487 15.20 20.28 -22.95
N LEU A 488 14.26 19.56 -22.36
CA LEU A 488 14.08 18.12 -22.53
C LEU A 488 13.07 17.72 -23.60
N GLY A 489 12.40 18.67 -24.24
CA GLY A 489 11.36 18.44 -25.23
C GLY A 489 10.12 17.77 -24.65
N ILE A 490 9.84 17.96 -23.34
CA ILE A 490 8.67 17.42 -22.65
C ILE A 490 7.50 18.40 -22.81
N LYS A 491 6.45 17.94 -23.50
CA LYS A 491 5.26 18.75 -23.77
C LYS A 491 4.27 18.69 -22.60
N ASN A 492 3.39 19.70 -22.50
CA ASN A 492 2.26 19.76 -21.56
C ASN A 492 2.66 19.70 -20.06
N ALA A 493 3.90 20.03 -19.74
CA ALA A 493 4.38 20.18 -18.36
C ALA A 493 4.20 21.64 -17.87
N ASP A 494 2.95 22.13 -17.92
CA ASP A 494 2.59 23.55 -17.81
C ASP A 494 2.98 24.17 -16.46
N PHE A 495 2.89 23.38 -15.39
CA PHE A 495 3.28 23.82 -14.04
C PHE A 495 4.71 24.36 -13.98
N TRP A 496 5.62 23.71 -14.71
CA TRP A 496 7.06 24.06 -14.70
C TRP A 496 7.42 25.24 -15.60
N ARG A 497 6.52 25.62 -16.52
CA ARG A 497 6.69 26.79 -17.39
C ARG A 497 6.23 28.09 -16.75
N GLY A 498 5.24 28.03 -15.84
CA GLY A 498 4.69 29.20 -15.16
C GLY A 498 5.49 29.72 -13.98
N ASN A 499 6.57 29.04 -13.59
CA ASN A 499 7.45 29.40 -12.47
C ASN A 499 8.82 29.95 -12.90
N LYS A 500 8.95 30.39 -14.17
CA LYS A 500 10.14 31.13 -14.67
C LYS A 500 10.00 32.62 -14.47
#